data_8daecaf4bbe0911ab6eee930d8829e8a
#
_entry.id   8daecaf4bbe0911ab6eee930d8829e8a
#
_cell.length_a   1.000
_cell.length_b   1.000
_cell.length_c   1.000
_cell.angle_alpha   90.00
_cell.angle_beta   90.00
_cell.angle_gamma   90.00
#
_symmetry.space_group_name_H-M   'P 1'
#
loop_
_entity.id
_entity.type
_entity.pdbx_description
1 polymer ?
#
loop_
_entity_poly.entity_id
_entity_poly.type
_entity_poly.pdbx_seq_one_letter_code
_entity_poly.pdbx_strand_id
1 'polypeptide(L)'
;GAGVRQFTAGTVDFGASDKPMKKDEIAKVSRGVLQIPMTAGAIAVAYNLDGCDLKLSQDQLAGIFLGKVKNFNELGCADQAITVVRRSDGSGTTYNFTKHLSAINEEWKTKIGAAKAVKWPTGVGSKGNEGVAAQLNQIKGGVGYVEAAYVKGKLQAAAVTNASGEQVKPTNETESAALDSIDIGPELIGGNPNPPQGYPIVTFTWVLAYETGNGGKTAALKKAFEFMLSEKAQAQAPDLGYVTLPKGVVEKSLAAVEKITE
;
A
#
# COMPACT_ATOMS: atom_id res chain seq x y z
N GLY A 1 -3.57 5.08 -9.33
CA GLY A 1 -3.36 5.45 -10.76
C GLY A 1 -4.24 6.61 -11.22
N ALA A 2 -5.51 6.66 -10.77
CA ALA A 2 -6.44 7.75 -11.13
C ALA A 2 -5.97 9.09 -10.55
N GLY A 3 -5.60 9.12 -9.26
CA GLY A 3 -5.11 10.33 -8.60
C GLY A 3 -3.88 10.92 -9.32
N VAL A 4 -2.89 10.09 -9.64
CA VAL A 4 -1.72 10.56 -10.39
C VAL A 4 -2.11 11.13 -11.77
N ARG A 5 -3.03 10.47 -12.51
CA ARG A 5 -3.47 10.96 -13.82
C ARG A 5 -4.20 12.30 -13.73
N GLN A 6 -5.14 12.45 -12.80
CA GLN A 6 -5.90 13.68 -12.61
C GLN A 6 -5.00 14.83 -12.13
N PHE A 7 -4.08 14.53 -11.21
CA PHE A 7 -3.09 15.48 -10.74
C PHE A 7 -2.17 15.94 -11.88
N THR A 8 -1.62 15.01 -12.67
CA THR A 8 -0.78 15.35 -13.83
C THR A 8 -1.55 16.17 -14.87
N ALA A 9 -2.84 15.90 -15.05
CA ALA A 9 -3.71 16.64 -15.97
C ALA A 9 -4.17 18.02 -15.42
N GLY A 10 -3.86 18.35 -14.17
CA GLY A 10 -4.27 19.62 -13.55
C GLY A 10 -5.77 19.74 -13.25
N THR A 11 -6.51 18.63 -13.21
CA THR A 11 -7.97 18.62 -13.03
C THR A 11 -8.42 18.54 -11.57
N VAL A 12 -7.49 18.46 -10.64
CA VAL A 12 -7.72 18.40 -9.19
C VAL A 12 -6.76 19.35 -8.47
N ASP A 13 -7.12 19.77 -7.27
CA ASP A 13 -6.27 20.64 -6.45
C ASP A 13 -5.08 19.90 -5.84
N PHE A 14 -5.25 18.60 -5.53
CA PHE A 14 -4.20 17.69 -5.08
C PHE A 14 -4.58 16.24 -5.46
N GLY A 15 -3.62 15.33 -5.39
CA GLY A 15 -3.84 13.91 -5.59
C GLY A 15 -3.33 13.10 -4.41
N ALA A 16 -3.54 11.78 -4.44
CA ALA A 16 -2.92 10.86 -3.50
C ALA A 16 -2.43 9.59 -4.21
N SER A 17 -1.36 8.99 -3.68
CA SER A 17 -0.76 7.79 -4.24
C SER A 17 0.09 7.05 -3.19
N ASP A 18 -0.05 5.70 -3.14
CA ASP A 18 0.82 4.84 -2.33
C ASP A 18 2.11 4.45 -3.10
N LYS A 19 2.30 5.05 -4.25
CA LYS A 19 3.53 4.93 -5.03
C LYS A 19 4.00 6.32 -5.41
N PRO A 20 5.24 6.69 -5.05
CA PRO A 20 5.81 7.96 -5.49
C PRO A 20 5.78 8.10 -7.02
N MET A 21 5.56 9.31 -7.50
CA MET A 21 5.69 9.62 -8.92
C MET A 21 7.15 9.50 -9.35
N LYS A 22 7.37 8.96 -10.55
CA LYS A 22 8.69 8.88 -11.15
C LYS A 22 9.12 10.25 -11.71
N LYS A 23 10.40 10.45 -11.94
CA LYS A 23 10.94 11.68 -12.52
C LYS A 23 10.28 12.07 -13.85
N ASP A 24 9.99 11.08 -14.71
CA ASP A 24 9.30 11.27 -15.98
C ASP A 24 7.81 11.61 -15.83
N GLU A 25 7.16 11.19 -14.74
CA GLU A 25 5.80 11.58 -14.38
C GLU A 25 5.78 13.01 -13.80
N ILE A 26 6.75 13.35 -12.92
CA ILE A 26 6.93 14.68 -12.32
C ILE A 26 7.19 15.74 -13.40
N ALA A 27 8.07 15.45 -14.36
CA ALA A 27 8.42 16.36 -15.44
C ALA A 27 7.23 16.80 -16.32
N LYS A 28 6.11 16.08 -16.27
CA LYS A 28 4.87 16.43 -16.99
C LYS A 28 3.98 17.41 -16.23
N VAL A 29 4.30 17.73 -14.97
CA VAL A 29 3.52 18.62 -14.13
C VAL A 29 4.18 20.00 -14.14
N SER A 30 3.65 20.92 -14.95
CA SER A 30 4.22 22.28 -15.13
C SER A 30 4.27 23.11 -13.85
N ARG A 31 3.42 22.81 -12.87
CA ARG A 31 3.29 23.52 -11.59
C ARG A 31 4.23 23.00 -10.50
N GLY A 32 5.14 22.06 -10.84
CA GLY A 32 5.97 21.36 -9.85
C GLY A 32 5.18 20.33 -9.04
N VAL A 33 5.89 19.46 -8.32
CA VAL A 33 5.29 18.38 -7.53
C VAL A 33 5.97 18.27 -6.18
N LEU A 34 5.19 18.41 -5.12
CA LEU A 34 5.56 18.01 -3.77
C LEU A 34 4.88 16.69 -3.46
N GLN A 35 5.64 15.71 -3.03
CA GLN A 35 5.14 14.40 -2.59
C GLN A 35 5.26 14.33 -1.07
N ILE A 36 4.15 14.50 -0.37
CA ILE A 36 4.11 14.70 1.07
C ILE A 36 3.50 13.47 1.73
N PRO A 37 4.26 12.65 2.51
CA PRO A 37 3.69 11.56 3.29
C PRO A 37 2.63 12.09 4.25
N MET A 38 1.42 11.53 4.20
CA MET A 38 0.30 11.93 5.06
C MET A 38 -0.15 10.84 6.01
N THR A 39 0.00 9.59 5.60
CA THR A 39 -0.30 8.41 6.41
C THR A 39 0.55 7.24 5.93
N ALA A 40 0.48 6.14 6.65
CA ALA A 40 1.12 4.89 6.29
C ALA A 40 0.21 3.72 6.67
N GLY A 41 0.47 2.54 6.12
CA GLY A 41 -0.29 1.35 6.46
C GLY A 41 0.26 0.10 5.79
N ALA A 42 -0.30 -1.04 6.17
CA ALA A 42 0.02 -2.32 5.57
C ALA A 42 -0.87 -2.64 4.38
N ILE A 43 -0.30 -3.42 3.47
CA ILE A 43 -1.04 -4.14 2.44
C ILE A 43 -1.21 -5.57 2.95
N ALA A 44 -2.38 -5.85 3.51
CA ALA A 44 -2.70 -7.14 4.06
C ALA A 44 -2.94 -8.19 2.95
N VAL A 45 -2.40 -9.38 3.14
CA VAL A 45 -2.84 -10.57 2.39
C VAL A 45 -4.14 -11.02 3.04
N ALA A 46 -5.26 -10.64 2.43
CA ALA A 46 -6.60 -10.92 2.95
C ALA A 46 -7.14 -12.24 2.40
N TYR A 47 -7.84 -12.99 3.23
CA TYR A 47 -8.46 -14.25 2.83
C TYR A 47 -9.82 -14.45 3.51
N ASN A 48 -10.65 -15.34 2.93
CA ASN A 48 -11.97 -15.70 3.42
C ASN A 48 -12.07 -17.23 3.57
N LEU A 49 -11.64 -17.74 4.71
CA LEU A 49 -11.79 -19.15 5.10
C LEU A 49 -11.87 -19.28 6.61
N ASP A 50 -13.04 -19.60 7.14
CA ASP A 50 -13.23 -19.83 8.57
C ASP A 50 -12.42 -21.04 9.06
N GLY A 51 -11.94 -20.95 10.31
CA GLY A 51 -11.17 -22.02 10.95
C GLY A 51 -9.74 -22.20 10.44
N CYS A 52 -9.23 -21.29 9.61
CA CYS A 52 -7.86 -21.28 9.14
C CYS A 52 -7.09 -20.07 9.74
N ASP A 53 -6.01 -20.32 10.48
CA ASP A 53 -5.04 -19.29 10.87
C ASP A 53 -3.89 -19.30 9.86
N LEU A 54 -4.12 -18.61 8.73
CA LEU A 54 -3.23 -18.65 7.57
C LEU A 54 -1.89 -17.98 7.86
N LYS A 55 -0.82 -18.77 7.73
CA LYS A 55 0.57 -18.35 7.88
C LYS A 55 1.33 -18.70 6.61
N LEU A 56 1.92 -17.71 5.96
CA LEU A 56 2.53 -17.87 4.65
C LEU A 56 4.04 -17.66 4.72
N SER A 57 4.79 -18.64 4.27
CA SER A 57 6.17 -18.43 3.88
C SER A 57 6.23 -17.54 2.64
N GLN A 58 7.41 -16.97 2.35
CA GLN A 58 7.61 -16.16 1.16
C GLN A 58 7.31 -16.94 -0.14
N ASP A 59 7.72 -18.20 -0.22
CA ASP A 59 7.45 -19.06 -1.38
C ASP A 59 5.97 -19.42 -1.52
N GLN A 60 5.28 -19.69 -0.40
CA GLN A 60 3.83 -19.93 -0.42
C GLN A 60 3.06 -18.70 -0.89
N LEU A 61 3.41 -17.51 -0.38
CA LEU A 61 2.80 -16.25 -0.82
C LEU A 61 2.99 -16.04 -2.32
N ALA A 62 4.21 -16.11 -2.81
CA ALA A 62 4.48 -16.00 -4.24
C ALA A 62 3.78 -17.11 -5.06
N GLY A 63 3.77 -18.34 -4.55
CA GLY A 63 3.12 -19.50 -5.16
C GLY A 63 1.62 -19.34 -5.40
N ILE A 64 0.91 -18.72 -4.45
CA ILE A 64 -0.52 -18.39 -4.60
C ILE A 64 -0.74 -17.47 -5.80
N PHE A 65 0.00 -16.36 -5.87
CA PHE A 65 -0.18 -15.35 -6.92
C PHE A 65 0.43 -15.76 -8.28
N LEU A 66 1.34 -16.74 -8.29
CA LEU A 66 1.81 -17.43 -9.49
C LEU A 66 0.81 -18.49 -10.00
N GLY A 67 -0.22 -18.81 -9.21
CA GLY A 67 -1.17 -19.90 -9.52
C GLY A 67 -0.61 -21.30 -9.35
N LYS A 68 0.45 -21.46 -8.57
CA LYS A 68 1.08 -22.74 -8.25
C LYS A 68 0.44 -23.41 -7.05
N VAL A 69 0.18 -22.65 -5.97
CA VAL A 69 -0.60 -23.07 -4.80
C VAL A 69 -2.07 -22.79 -5.09
N LYS A 70 -2.88 -23.82 -5.13
CA LYS A 70 -4.27 -23.75 -5.61
C LYS A 70 -5.30 -24.18 -4.57
N ASN A 71 -4.85 -24.71 -3.44
CA ASN A 71 -5.74 -25.21 -2.40
C ASN A 71 -5.19 -24.86 -1.01
N PHE A 72 -6.06 -24.53 -0.09
CA PHE A 72 -5.71 -24.21 1.29
C PHE A 72 -5.12 -25.40 2.07
N ASN A 73 -5.41 -26.65 1.66
CA ASN A 73 -4.77 -27.83 2.28
C ASN A 73 -3.25 -27.87 2.05
N GLU A 74 -2.75 -27.28 0.96
CA GLU A 74 -1.31 -27.09 0.72
C GLU A 74 -0.66 -26.10 1.72
N LEU A 75 -1.49 -25.36 2.45
CA LEU A 75 -1.11 -24.36 3.44
C LEU A 75 -1.42 -24.77 4.89
N GLY A 76 -1.83 -26.03 5.09
CA GLY A 76 -2.16 -26.57 6.41
C GLY A 76 -3.58 -26.25 6.91
N CYS A 77 -4.46 -25.78 6.05
CA CYS A 77 -5.87 -25.53 6.34
C CYS A 77 -6.78 -26.60 5.73
N ALA A 78 -8.10 -26.37 5.75
CA ALA A 78 -9.09 -27.28 5.19
C ALA A 78 -8.96 -27.42 3.67
N ASP A 79 -9.49 -28.49 3.11
CA ASP A 79 -9.59 -28.69 1.66
C ASP A 79 -10.58 -27.67 1.07
N GLN A 80 -10.04 -26.60 0.52
CA GLN A 80 -10.76 -25.50 -0.11
C GLN A 80 -9.92 -24.92 -1.23
N ALA A 81 -10.46 -24.88 -2.43
CA ALA A 81 -9.80 -24.26 -3.57
C ALA A 81 -9.55 -22.76 -3.35
N ILE A 82 -8.40 -22.28 -3.77
CA ILE A 82 -8.03 -20.86 -3.71
C ILE A 82 -8.54 -20.14 -4.96
N THR A 83 -9.24 -19.04 -4.74
CA THR A 83 -9.56 -18.05 -5.78
C THR A 83 -8.81 -16.76 -5.50
N VAL A 84 -7.84 -16.41 -6.36
CA VAL A 84 -7.10 -15.15 -6.23
C VAL A 84 -7.96 -13.98 -6.69
N VAL A 85 -8.05 -12.94 -5.87
CA VAL A 85 -8.69 -11.65 -6.22
C VAL A 85 -7.64 -10.55 -6.21
N ARG A 86 -7.56 -9.81 -7.31
CA ARG A 86 -6.52 -8.80 -7.52
C ARG A 86 -7.10 -7.52 -8.10
N ARG A 87 -6.34 -6.43 -8.10
CA ARG A 87 -6.74 -5.15 -8.69
C ARG A 87 -6.85 -5.24 -10.21
N SER A 88 -7.86 -4.62 -10.77
CA SER A 88 -8.05 -4.47 -12.23
C SER A 88 -7.67 -3.09 -12.74
N ASP A 89 -7.47 -2.12 -11.84
CA ASP A 89 -7.11 -0.73 -12.13
C ASP A 89 -5.63 -0.46 -11.82
N GLY A 90 -5.11 0.70 -12.27
CA GLY A 90 -3.77 1.16 -11.90
C GLY A 90 -3.71 1.52 -10.41
N SER A 91 -2.88 0.83 -9.61
CA SER A 91 -2.90 0.85 -8.15
C SER A 91 -1.52 0.98 -7.53
N GLY A 92 -1.39 1.89 -6.55
CA GLY A 92 -0.22 1.96 -5.66
C GLY A 92 -0.10 0.73 -4.77
N THR A 93 -1.25 0.21 -4.28
CA THR A 93 -1.33 -1.05 -3.51
C THR A 93 -0.76 -2.21 -4.33
N THR A 94 -1.17 -2.36 -5.60
CA THR A 94 -0.60 -3.36 -6.53
C THR A 94 0.91 -3.17 -6.70
N TYR A 95 1.38 -1.93 -6.87
CA TYR A 95 2.81 -1.67 -7.03
C TYR A 95 3.63 -2.16 -5.84
N ASN A 96 3.24 -1.82 -4.61
CA ASN A 96 3.97 -2.22 -3.41
C ASN A 96 3.86 -3.73 -3.17
N PHE A 97 2.69 -4.33 -3.37
CA PHE A 97 2.51 -5.77 -3.28
C PHE A 97 3.39 -6.53 -4.29
N THR A 98 3.38 -6.13 -5.56
CA THR A 98 4.21 -6.78 -6.60
C THR A 98 5.70 -6.49 -6.42
N LYS A 99 6.07 -5.34 -5.80
CA LYS A 99 7.44 -5.03 -5.41
C LYS A 99 7.92 -5.98 -4.31
N HIS A 100 7.07 -6.28 -3.31
CA HIS A 100 7.35 -7.30 -2.30
C HIS A 100 7.52 -8.68 -2.93
N LEU A 101 6.58 -9.13 -3.77
CA LEU A 101 6.70 -10.41 -4.46
C LEU A 101 7.98 -10.52 -5.30
N SER A 102 8.40 -9.42 -5.94
CA SER A 102 9.68 -9.38 -6.68
C SER A 102 10.91 -9.45 -5.77
N ALA A 103 10.80 -8.98 -4.52
CA ALA A 103 11.90 -9.05 -3.57
C ALA A 103 12.10 -10.45 -2.97
N ILE A 104 11.00 -11.21 -2.84
CA ILE A 104 11.00 -12.52 -2.17
C ILE A 104 11.03 -13.71 -3.13
N ASN A 105 10.80 -13.49 -4.44
CA ASN A 105 10.72 -14.60 -5.40
C ASN A 105 11.30 -14.20 -6.77
N GLU A 106 12.34 -14.90 -7.20
CA GLU A 106 13.05 -14.60 -8.44
C GLU A 106 12.22 -14.89 -9.70
N GLU A 107 11.35 -15.91 -9.66
CA GLU A 107 10.46 -16.20 -10.79
C GLU A 107 9.43 -15.09 -10.99
N TRP A 108 8.86 -14.57 -9.89
CA TRP A 108 7.97 -13.40 -9.96
C TRP A 108 8.71 -12.19 -10.54
N LYS A 109 9.90 -11.90 -10.02
CA LYS A 109 10.72 -10.76 -10.43
C LYS A 109 11.04 -10.77 -11.93
N THR A 110 11.41 -11.94 -12.45
CA THR A 110 11.83 -12.08 -13.86
C THR A 110 10.67 -12.16 -14.84
N LYS A 111 9.55 -12.81 -14.46
CA LYS A 111 8.41 -13.04 -15.38
C LYS A 111 7.35 -11.95 -15.30
N ILE A 112 7.12 -11.34 -14.13
CA ILE A 112 6.02 -10.41 -13.89
C ILE A 112 6.55 -9.03 -13.48
N GLY A 113 7.46 -8.97 -12.51
CA GLY A 113 8.02 -7.73 -11.99
C GLY A 113 7.06 -6.92 -11.12
N ALA A 114 7.36 -5.62 -10.94
CA ALA A 114 6.63 -4.70 -10.09
C ALA A 114 6.11 -3.48 -10.87
N ALA A 115 4.78 -3.28 -10.85
CA ALA A 115 4.14 -2.13 -11.50
C ALA A 115 2.77 -1.80 -10.88
N LYS A 116 2.21 -0.62 -11.20
CA LYS A 116 0.82 -0.25 -10.82
C LYS A 116 -0.23 -1.18 -11.47
N ALA A 117 0.13 -1.87 -12.55
CA ALA A 117 -0.64 -2.90 -13.23
C ALA A 117 0.34 -3.89 -13.84
N VAL A 118 0.11 -5.17 -13.66
CA VAL A 118 0.96 -6.27 -14.18
C VAL A 118 0.09 -7.27 -14.95
N LYS A 119 0.73 -8.11 -15.76
CA LYS A 119 0.06 -9.25 -16.39
C LYS A 119 -0.02 -10.39 -15.36
N TRP A 120 -1.14 -10.44 -14.66
CA TRP A 120 -1.36 -11.44 -13.61
C TRP A 120 -1.40 -12.85 -14.17
N PRO A 121 -0.68 -13.81 -13.56
CA PRO A 121 -0.74 -15.22 -13.97
C PRO A 121 -2.10 -15.86 -13.71
N THR A 122 -2.80 -15.41 -12.67
CA THR A 122 -4.08 -15.98 -12.23
C THR A 122 -4.98 -14.92 -11.59
N GLY A 123 -6.20 -15.32 -11.27
CA GLY A 123 -7.13 -14.56 -10.46
C GLY A 123 -8.07 -13.64 -11.24
N VAL A 124 -9.09 -13.20 -10.53
CA VAL A 124 -10.13 -12.29 -11.02
C VAL A 124 -9.84 -10.84 -10.59
N GLY A 125 -10.20 -9.88 -11.42
CA GLY A 125 -9.91 -8.47 -11.18
C GLY A 125 -11.08 -7.71 -10.60
N SER A 126 -10.83 -6.88 -9.57
CA SER A 126 -11.81 -5.93 -9.00
C SER A 126 -11.21 -4.54 -8.90
N LYS A 127 -12.06 -3.52 -9.02
CA LYS A 127 -11.62 -2.11 -8.99
C LYS A 127 -11.56 -1.60 -7.56
N GLY A 128 -10.45 -0.98 -7.19
CA GLY A 128 -10.22 -0.40 -5.86
C GLY A 128 -9.95 -1.44 -4.77
N ASN A 129 -9.54 -1.01 -3.59
CA ASN A 129 -9.44 -1.87 -2.40
C ASN A 129 -10.83 -2.35 -1.99
N GLU A 130 -11.82 -1.45 -2.05
CA GLU A 130 -13.23 -1.72 -1.75
C GLU A 130 -13.81 -2.82 -2.63
N GLY A 131 -13.54 -2.79 -3.94
CA GLY A 131 -14.00 -3.82 -4.86
C GLY A 131 -13.34 -5.19 -4.61
N VAL A 132 -12.03 -5.22 -4.32
CA VAL A 132 -11.32 -6.46 -3.95
C VAL A 132 -11.87 -7.01 -2.64
N ALA A 133 -12.02 -6.18 -1.59
CA ALA A 133 -12.56 -6.60 -0.30
C ALA A 133 -14.01 -7.10 -0.41
N ALA A 134 -14.86 -6.42 -1.17
CA ALA A 134 -16.23 -6.84 -1.42
C ALA A 134 -16.29 -8.22 -2.09
N GLN A 135 -15.47 -8.44 -3.12
CA GLN A 135 -15.43 -9.71 -3.83
C GLN A 135 -14.88 -10.84 -2.95
N LEU A 136 -13.82 -10.59 -2.18
CA LEU A 136 -13.27 -11.56 -1.23
C LEU A 136 -14.30 -11.98 -0.17
N ASN A 137 -15.11 -11.05 0.36
CA ASN A 137 -16.17 -11.36 1.32
C ASN A 137 -17.22 -12.33 0.77
N GLN A 138 -17.42 -12.37 -0.55
CA GLN A 138 -18.39 -13.25 -1.22
C GLN A 138 -17.80 -14.60 -1.61
N ILE A 139 -16.48 -14.71 -1.76
CA ILE A 139 -15.82 -15.92 -2.26
C ILE A 139 -15.21 -16.70 -1.08
N LYS A 140 -15.83 -17.81 -0.67
CA LYS A 140 -15.19 -18.77 0.23
C LYS A 140 -13.92 -19.33 -0.44
N GLY A 141 -12.79 -19.27 0.27
CA GLY A 141 -11.49 -19.61 -0.31
C GLY A 141 -10.88 -18.48 -1.17
N GLY A 142 -11.43 -17.26 -1.10
CA GLY A 142 -10.83 -16.10 -1.72
C GLY A 142 -9.52 -15.71 -1.01
N VAL A 143 -8.47 -15.38 -1.78
CA VAL A 143 -7.21 -14.81 -1.30
C VAL A 143 -6.87 -13.60 -2.18
N GLY A 144 -6.51 -12.50 -1.57
CA GLY A 144 -6.14 -11.28 -2.29
C GLY A 144 -5.28 -10.34 -1.46
N TYR A 145 -5.09 -9.13 -1.94
CA TYR A 145 -4.37 -8.08 -1.22
C TYR A 145 -5.17 -6.78 -1.21
N VAL A 146 -5.25 -6.17 -0.06
CA VAL A 146 -5.92 -4.88 0.19
C VAL A 146 -5.16 -4.11 1.25
N GLU A 147 -5.35 -2.81 1.35
CA GLU A 147 -4.93 -2.10 2.56
C GLU A 147 -5.60 -2.69 3.80
N ALA A 148 -4.87 -2.77 4.92
CA ALA A 148 -5.33 -3.42 6.16
C ALA A 148 -6.67 -2.86 6.66
N ALA A 149 -6.93 -1.58 6.44
CA ALA A 149 -8.19 -0.91 6.75
C ALA A 149 -9.43 -1.53 6.09
N TYR A 150 -9.24 -2.30 5.01
CA TYR A 150 -10.31 -3.00 4.28
C TYR A 150 -10.51 -4.45 4.71
N VAL A 151 -9.72 -4.97 5.65
CA VAL A 151 -9.91 -6.30 6.22
C VAL A 151 -11.06 -6.27 7.21
N LYS A 152 -12.28 -6.43 6.71
CA LYS A 152 -13.54 -6.33 7.46
C LYS A 152 -14.51 -7.44 7.04
N GLY A 153 -15.54 -7.66 7.87
CA GLY A 153 -16.55 -8.69 7.61
C GLY A 153 -16.00 -10.09 7.85
N LYS A 154 -16.01 -10.94 6.83
CA LYS A 154 -15.48 -12.31 6.88
C LYS A 154 -13.98 -12.40 6.61
N LEU A 155 -13.36 -11.27 6.24
CA LEU A 155 -11.96 -11.26 5.86
C LEU A 155 -11.05 -11.35 7.09
N GLN A 156 -10.01 -12.13 6.93
CA GLN A 156 -8.90 -12.28 7.86
C GLN A 156 -7.60 -11.87 7.16
N ALA A 157 -6.63 -11.39 7.92
CA ALA A 157 -5.29 -11.11 7.41
C ALA A 157 -4.37 -12.30 7.73
N ALA A 158 -3.66 -12.80 6.71
CA ALA A 158 -2.65 -13.81 6.89
C ALA A 158 -1.41 -13.23 7.60
N ALA A 159 -0.74 -14.08 8.38
CA ALA A 159 0.63 -13.79 8.78
C ALA A 159 1.56 -14.05 7.59
N VAL A 160 2.50 -13.13 7.35
CA VAL A 160 3.47 -13.20 6.25
C VAL A 160 4.89 -13.19 6.80
N THR A 161 5.75 -14.04 6.25
CA THR A 161 7.13 -14.15 6.69
C THR A 161 7.94 -12.93 6.22
N ASN A 162 8.57 -12.20 7.16
CA ASN A 162 9.49 -11.09 6.87
C ASN A 162 10.90 -11.57 6.49
N ALA A 163 11.82 -10.64 6.23
CA ALA A 163 13.19 -11.00 5.83
C ALA A 163 14.00 -11.73 6.91
N SER A 164 13.63 -11.59 8.19
CA SER A 164 14.26 -12.32 9.31
C SER A 164 13.66 -13.71 9.55
N GLY A 165 12.65 -14.12 8.77
CA GLY A 165 11.99 -15.41 8.90
C GLY A 165 10.85 -15.46 9.91
N GLU A 166 10.43 -14.32 10.48
CA GLU A 166 9.30 -14.24 11.40
C GLU A 166 7.98 -14.17 10.64
N GLN A 167 6.99 -14.91 11.12
CA GLN A 167 5.60 -14.85 10.61
C GLN A 167 4.82 -13.77 11.35
N VAL A 168 4.49 -12.69 10.67
CA VAL A 168 3.93 -11.47 11.27
C VAL A 168 2.56 -11.14 10.68
N LYS A 169 1.57 -10.83 11.53
CA LYS A 169 0.27 -10.27 11.12
C LYS A 169 0.35 -8.74 11.05
N PRO A 170 -0.45 -8.09 10.19
CA PRO A 170 -0.53 -6.63 10.18
C PRO A 170 -1.29 -6.15 11.42
N THR A 171 -0.57 -5.54 12.34
CA THR A 171 -1.07 -4.81 13.50
C THR A 171 -0.36 -3.46 13.57
N ASN A 172 -0.93 -2.50 14.30
CA ASN A 172 -0.28 -1.19 14.42
C ASN A 172 1.18 -1.28 14.88
N GLU A 173 1.49 -2.18 15.80
CA GLU A 173 2.86 -2.38 16.33
C GLU A 173 3.79 -2.95 15.24
N THR A 174 3.32 -3.96 14.51
CA THR A 174 4.14 -4.63 13.49
C THR A 174 4.30 -3.80 12.22
N GLU A 175 3.31 -2.98 11.90
CA GLU A 175 3.36 -2.02 10.80
C GLU A 175 4.31 -0.86 11.13
N SER A 176 4.22 -0.30 12.35
CA SER A 176 5.14 0.74 12.84
C SER A 176 6.59 0.26 12.84
N ALA A 177 6.85 -0.95 13.37
CA ALA A 177 8.20 -1.53 13.39
C ALA A 177 8.80 -1.67 11.98
N ALA A 178 7.98 -2.02 10.99
CA ALA A 178 8.43 -2.09 9.60
C ALA A 178 8.71 -0.69 9.02
N LEU A 179 7.85 0.30 9.31
CA LEU A 179 7.99 1.69 8.82
C LEU A 179 9.21 2.39 9.42
N ASP A 180 9.55 2.13 10.69
CA ASP A 180 10.73 2.68 11.36
C ASP A 180 12.05 2.26 10.66
N SER A 181 12.02 1.15 9.93
CA SER A 181 13.16 0.68 9.13
C SER A 181 13.33 1.40 7.78
N ILE A 182 12.40 2.29 7.41
CA ILE A 182 12.37 2.94 6.10
C ILE A 182 12.96 4.35 6.19
N ASP A 183 14.10 4.56 5.54
CA ASP A 183 14.59 5.92 5.29
C ASP A 183 13.88 6.53 4.08
N ILE A 184 13.22 7.66 4.29
CA ILE A 184 12.52 8.39 3.22
C ILE A 184 13.39 9.47 2.55
N GLY A 185 14.61 9.67 3.01
CA GLY A 185 15.55 10.65 2.45
C GLY A 185 15.00 12.10 2.42
N PRO A 186 15.72 13.01 1.76
CA PRO A 186 15.32 14.42 1.65
C PRO A 186 14.17 14.65 0.67
N GLU A 187 13.94 13.75 -0.29
CA GLU A 187 12.84 13.83 -1.27
C GLU A 187 11.52 13.25 -0.72
N LEU A 188 11.49 12.83 0.54
CA LEU A 188 10.34 12.18 1.21
C LEU A 188 9.89 10.88 0.50
N ILE A 189 10.78 10.24 -0.21
CA ILE A 189 10.54 9.01 -0.96
C ILE A 189 11.38 7.90 -0.34
N GLY A 190 10.74 6.81 0.02
CA GLY A 190 11.40 5.64 0.56
C GLY A 190 10.53 4.41 0.52
N GLY A 191 11.08 3.28 0.85
CA GLY A 191 10.37 2.02 0.96
C GLY A 191 11.32 0.83 1.01
N ASN A 192 11.05 -0.09 1.91
CA ASN A 192 11.71 -1.37 1.97
C ASN A 192 10.71 -2.46 1.52
N PRO A 193 10.94 -3.15 0.41
CA PRO A 193 9.99 -4.15 -0.09
C PRO A 193 9.99 -5.47 0.71
N ASN A 194 10.94 -5.67 1.60
CA ASN A 194 11.03 -6.84 2.48
C ASN A 194 11.82 -6.48 3.74
N PRO A 195 11.24 -5.70 4.66
CA PRO A 195 11.90 -5.30 5.89
C PRO A 195 12.19 -6.51 6.79
N PRO A 196 13.29 -6.47 7.57
CA PRO A 196 13.62 -7.55 8.49
C PRO A 196 12.77 -7.56 9.77
N GLN A 197 12.09 -6.45 10.09
CA GLN A 197 11.26 -6.32 11.27
C GLN A 197 9.84 -5.93 10.89
N GLY A 198 8.88 -6.38 11.69
CA GLY A 198 7.47 -6.08 11.51
C GLY A 198 6.82 -6.74 10.31
N TYR A 199 5.63 -6.27 9.96
CA TYR A 199 4.86 -6.78 8.82
C TYR A 199 5.50 -6.34 7.49
N PRO A 200 5.81 -7.29 6.57
CA PRO A 200 6.76 -6.98 5.48
C PRO A 200 6.19 -6.15 4.32
N ILE A 201 4.88 -5.90 4.28
CA ILE A 201 4.26 -5.19 3.15
C ILE A 201 3.64 -3.89 3.65
N VAL A 202 4.47 -2.87 3.86
CA VAL A 202 4.05 -1.55 4.33
C VAL A 202 4.38 -0.47 3.31
N THR A 203 3.65 0.62 3.34
CA THR A 203 3.87 1.77 2.47
C THR A 203 3.40 3.06 3.12
N PHE A 204 4.01 4.18 2.73
CA PHE A 204 3.42 5.49 2.93
C PHE A 204 2.36 5.77 1.86
N THR A 205 1.44 6.65 2.18
CA THR A 205 0.56 7.32 1.22
C THR A 205 0.97 8.77 1.13
N TRP A 206 1.32 9.20 -0.07
CA TRP A 206 1.72 10.56 -0.38
C TRP A 206 0.53 11.36 -0.89
N VAL A 207 0.33 12.55 -0.33
CA VAL A 207 -0.41 13.61 -1.01
C VAL A 207 0.51 14.19 -2.09
N LEU A 208 -0.03 14.35 -3.28
CA LEU A 208 0.61 15.01 -4.41
C LEU A 208 0.07 16.44 -4.45
N ALA A 209 0.89 17.42 -4.10
CA ALA A 209 0.54 18.82 -4.11
C ALA A 209 1.33 19.57 -5.18
N TYR A 210 0.72 20.59 -5.79
CA TYR A 210 1.45 21.46 -6.69
C TYR A 210 2.33 22.42 -5.87
N GLU A 211 3.56 22.59 -6.32
CA GLU A 211 4.50 23.52 -5.69
C GLU A 211 4.07 24.98 -5.91
N THR A 212 3.58 25.29 -7.11
CA THR A 212 3.15 26.64 -7.50
C THR A 212 1.79 26.65 -8.21
N GLY A 213 1.23 27.82 -8.45
CA GLY A 213 0.00 27.99 -9.23
C GLY A 213 -1.26 27.55 -8.49
N ASN A 214 -1.27 27.60 -7.15
CA ASN A 214 -2.42 27.26 -6.31
C ASN A 214 -3.40 28.44 -6.12
N GLY A 215 -2.93 29.66 -6.42
CA GLY A 215 -3.75 30.87 -6.34
C GLY A 215 -4.37 31.05 -4.95
N GLY A 216 -5.60 31.55 -4.90
CA GLY A 216 -6.32 31.78 -3.65
C GLY A 216 -6.61 30.53 -2.79
N LYS A 217 -6.27 29.32 -3.27
CA LYS A 217 -6.42 28.07 -2.51
C LYS A 217 -5.20 27.72 -1.65
N THR A 218 -4.06 28.40 -1.84
CA THR A 218 -2.79 28.11 -1.17
C THR A 218 -2.93 28.01 0.35
N ALA A 219 -3.51 29.01 0.98
CA ALA A 219 -3.69 29.03 2.45
C ALA A 219 -4.58 27.88 2.95
N ALA A 220 -5.66 27.57 2.22
CA ALA A 220 -6.56 26.48 2.58
C ALA A 220 -5.91 25.10 2.45
N LEU A 221 -5.12 24.88 1.39
CA LEU A 221 -4.37 23.63 1.18
C LEU A 221 -3.31 23.44 2.26
N LYS A 222 -2.51 24.45 2.57
CA LYS A 222 -1.52 24.40 3.66
C LYS A 222 -2.18 24.02 4.98
N LYS A 223 -3.22 24.77 5.37
CA LYS A 223 -3.96 24.51 6.61
C LYS A 223 -4.56 23.10 6.68
N ALA A 224 -5.07 22.59 5.56
CA ALA A 224 -5.60 21.21 5.50
C ALA A 224 -4.50 20.18 5.70
N PHE A 225 -3.35 20.34 5.05
CA PHE A 225 -2.24 19.40 5.16
C PHE A 225 -1.54 19.47 6.52
N GLU A 226 -1.38 20.67 7.09
CA GLU A 226 -0.90 20.86 8.47
C GLU A 226 -1.83 20.17 9.47
N PHE A 227 -3.16 20.31 9.29
CA PHE A 227 -4.11 19.59 10.15
C PHE A 227 -3.97 18.08 10.03
N MET A 228 -3.84 17.52 8.83
CA MET A 228 -3.64 16.09 8.61
C MET A 228 -2.34 15.56 9.26
N LEU A 229 -1.32 16.39 9.35
CA LEU A 229 -0.03 16.09 9.97
C LEU A 229 0.00 16.41 11.48
N SER A 230 -1.05 17.04 12.03
CA SER A 230 -1.12 17.36 13.46
C SER A 230 -1.18 16.09 14.33
N GLU A 231 -0.70 16.18 15.57
CA GLU A 231 -0.80 15.09 16.54
C GLU A 231 -2.25 14.60 16.70
N LYS A 232 -3.22 15.52 16.69
CA LYS A 232 -4.65 15.21 16.81
C LYS A 232 -5.15 14.35 15.66
N ALA A 233 -4.76 14.64 14.42
CA ALA A 233 -5.18 13.86 13.25
C ALA A 233 -4.42 12.54 13.18
N GLN A 234 -3.11 12.55 13.41
CA GLN A 234 -2.27 11.35 13.39
C GLN A 234 -2.66 10.34 14.47
N ALA A 235 -3.10 10.80 15.65
CA ALA A 235 -3.61 9.93 16.72
C ALA A 235 -4.88 9.15 16.34
N GLN A 236 -5.60 9.57 15.30
CA GLN A 236 -6.80 8.86 14.78
C GLN A 236 -6.45 7.79 13.73
N ALA A 237 -5.25 7.76 13.20
CA ALA A 237 -4.86 6.84 12.15
C ALA A 237 -5.08 5.36 12.54
N PRO A 238 -4.72 4.89 13.75
CA PRO A 238 -4.95 3.50 14.18
C PRO A 238 -6.44 3.09 14.16
N ASP A 239 -7.34 3.95 14.62
CA ASP A 239 -8.78 3.68 14.62
C ASP A 239 -9.36 3.54 13.20
N LEU A 240 -8.71 4.15 12.23
CA LEU A 240 -9.05 4.07 10.81
C LEU A 240 -8.36 2.89 10.08
N GLY A 241 -7.50 2.14 10.77
CA GLY A 241 -6.74 1.03 10.20
C GLY A 241 -5.47 1.45 9.45
N TYR A 242 -4.90 2.60 9.85
CA TYR A 242 -3.63 3.13 9.35
C TYR A 242 -2.63 3.29 10.49
N VAL A 243 -1.41 3.65 10.17
CA VAL A 243 -0.32 3.85 11.13
C VAL A 243 -0.02 5.33 11.28
N THR A 244 0.17 5.77 12.52
CA THR A 244 0.71 7.10 12.81
C THR A 244 2.09 7.24 12.17
N LEU A 245 2.33 8.34 11.47
CA LEU A 245 3.62 8.60 10.86
C LEU A 245 4.72 8.75 11.91
N PRO A 246 5.94 8.21 11.66
CA PRO A 246 7.10 8.48 12.50
C PRO A 246 7.35 9.99 12.63
N LYS A 247 7.73 10.46 13.83
CA LYS A 247 7.89 11.89 14.13
C LYS A 247 8.80 12.62 13.13
N GLY A 248 9.93 12.02 12.77
CA GLY A 248 10.85 12.61 11.79
C GLY A 248 10.25 12.71 10.37
N VAL A 249 9.29 11.84 10.03
CA VAL A 249 8.54 11.92 8.76
C VAL A 249 7.56 13.08 8.81
N VAL A 250 6.84 13.25 9.92
CA VAL A 250 5.91 14.40 10.13
C VAL A 250 6.65 15.72 10.02
N GLU A 251 7.79 15.88 10.69
CA GLU A 251 8.61 17.08 10.64
C GLU A 251 9.04 17.45 9.21
N LYS A 252 9.56 16.47 8.47
CA LYS A 252 9.94 16.64 7.06
C LYS A 252 8.73 16.96 6.17
N SER A 253 7.58 16.32 6.43
CA SER A 253 6.34 16.57 5.68
C SER A 253 5.81 17.98 5.90
N LEU A 254 5.83 18.50 7.14
CA LEU A 254 5.47 19.88 7.45
C LEU A 254 6.39 20.87 6.72
N ALA A 255 7.70 20.62 6.70
CA ALA A 255 8.65 21.45 5.95
C ALA A 255 8.37 21.42 4.43
N ALA A 256 7.82 20.33 3.89
CA ALA A 256 7.40 20.27 2.49
C ALA A 256 6.10 21.06 2.24
N VAL A 257 5.15 21.06 3.18
CA VAL A 257 3.91 21.86 3.09
C VAL A 257 4.23 23.36 2.95
N GLU A 258 5.28 23.83 3.65
CA GLU A 258 5.70 25.25 3.57
C GLU A 258 6.14 25.68 2.16
N LYS A 259 6.58 24.75 1.32
CA LYS A 259 6.99 25.02 -0.07
C LYS A 259 5.83 25.26 -1.04
N ILE A 260 4.58 25.05 -0.62
CA ILE A 260 3.39 25.30 -1.44
C ILE A 260 3.22 26.82 -1.58
N THR A 261 3.18 27.33 -2.82
CA THR A 261 3.04 28.76 -3.15
C THR A 261 1.88 29.04 -4.11
N GLU A 262 1.55 30.32 -4.27
CA GLU A 262 0.56 30.80 -5.22
C GLU A 262 0.93 30.51 -6.68
#